data_97df7a05f14563e2e672be22aea18404
#
_entry.id   97df7a05f14563e2e672be22aea18404
#
_cell.length_a   1.000
_cell.length_b   1.000
_cell.length_c   1.000
_cell.angle_alpha   90.00
_cell.angle_beta   90.00
_cell.angle_gamma   90.00
#
_symmetry.space_group_name_H-M   'P 1'
#
loop_
_entity.id
_entity.type
_entity.pdbx_description
1 polymer ?
#
loop_
_entity_poly.entity_id
_entity_poly.type
_entity_poly.pdbx_seq_one_letter_code
_entity_poly.pdbx_strand_id
1 'polypeptide(L)'
;MHHLGMRMRGIALLVISLALLFSTSQSASAEPTPSPSPDYQMLMNQYKMDLDQYRDLVVVREKARKQINRIFMLAVETAHRDARTALKLAKTASAKNEILSKEKIAVTTASVARDAAIAALGALPTPPVKPIKPVEMAPLNKMKDKKSSPSPTR
;
A
#
# COMPACT_ATOMS: atom_id res chain seq x y z
N MET A 1 5.71 -25.25 -47.71
CA MET A 1 4.67 -25.63 -46.74
C MET A 1 5.35 -25.83 -45.37
N HIS A 2 5.40 -24.82 -44.54
CA HIS A 2 5.89 -24.95 -43.16
C HIS A 2 4.85 -24.30 -42.23
N HIS A 3 4.13 -25.15 -41.49
CA HIS A 3 3.19 -24.77 -40.46
C HIS A 3 3.97 -24.25 -39.25
N LEU A 4 3.85 -22.96 -38.96
CA LEU A 4 4.32 -22.33 -37.75
C LEU A 4 3.24 -22.50 -36.65
N GLY A 5 3.42 -23.48 -35.78
CA GLY A 5 2.52 -23.74 -34.65
C GLY A 5 2.66 -22.68 -33.59
N MET A 6 1.66 -21.82 -33.49
CA MET A 6 1.54 -20.79 -32.43
C MET A 6 1.07 -21.46 -31.15
N ARG A 7 2.01 -21.73 -30.21
CA ARG A 7 1.69 -22.24 -28.87
C ARG A 7 1.19 -21.10 -28.02
N MET A 8 -0.12 -20.92 -27.91
CA MET A 8 -0.76 -20.14 -26.87
C MET A 8 -0.54 -20.83 -25.51
N ARG A 9 0.31 -20.26 -24.68
CA ARG A 9 0.41 -20.63 -23.26
C ARG A 9 -0.71 -19.93 -22.51
N GLY A 10 -1.74 -20.72 -22.15
CA GLY A 10 -2.84 -20.28 -21.30
C GLY A 10 -2.32 -19.88 -19.93
N ILE A 11 -2.61 -18.63 -19.55
CA ILE A 11 -2.44 -18.13 -18.18
C ILE A 11 -3.67 -18.61 -17.41
N ALA A 12 -3.48 -19.63 -16.55
CA ALA A 12 -4.50 -20.07 -15.62
C ALA A 12 -4.69 -19.02 -14.54
N LEU A 13 -5.81 -18.30 -14.56
CA LEU A 13 -6.28 -17.45 -13.47
C LEU A 13 -6.82 -18.32 -12.35
N LEU A 14 -6.07 -18.45 -11.28
CA LEU A 14 -6.47 -19.13 -10.06
C LEU A 14 -7.24 -18.13 -9.19
N VAL A 15 -8.57 -18.15 -9.31
CA VAL A 15 -9.48 -17.37 -8.46
C VAL A 15 -9.70 -18.16 -7.17
N ILE A 16 -9.04 -17.74 -6.09
CA ILE A 16 -9.29 -18.28 -4.74
C ILE A 16 -10.45 -17.50 -4.14
N SER A 17 -11.65 -18.09 -4.17
CA SER A 17 -12.84 -17.58 -3.48
C SER A 17 -12.76 -17.97 -2.01
N LEU A 18 -12.43 -17.03 -1.12
CA LEU A 18 -12.50 -17.20 0.33
C LEU A 18 -13.90 -16.79 0.81
N ALA A 19 -14.79 -17.76 0.99
CA ALA A 19 -16.11 -17.55 1.60
C ALA A 19 -15.96 -17.46 3.12
N LEU A 20 -16.12 -16.27 3.70
CA LEU A 20 -16.20 -16.03 5.13
C LEU A 20 -17.66 -16.23 5.58
N LEU A 21 -17.96 -17.36 6.24
CA LEU A 21 -19.19 -17.62 6.95
C LEU A 21 -19.20 -16.77 8.26
N PHE A 22 -19.96 -15.70 8.27
CA PHE A 22 -20.27 -14.97 9.51
C PHE A 22 -21.36 -15.71 10.27
N SER A 23 -20.98 -16.44 11.31
CA SER A 23 -21.92 -16.95 12.31
C SER A 23 -22.23 -15.85 13.31
N THR A 24 -23.43 -15.28 13.25
CA THR A 24 -23.95 -14.34 14.24
C THR A 24 -24.41 -15.12 15.47
N SER A 25 -23.58 -15.23 16.49
CA SER A 25 -23.96 -15.69 17.82
C SER A 25 -24.58 -14.52 18.58
N GLN A 26 -25.90 -14.57 18.80
CA GLN A 26 -26.57 -13.69 19.76
C GLN A 26 -26.13 -14.08 21.16
N SER A 27 -25.30 -13.24 21.78
CA SER A 27 -24.93 -13.39 23.18
C SER A 27 -25.89 -12.61 24.06
N ALA A 28 -26.44 -13.31 25.05
CA ALA A 28 -27.27 -12.79 26.12
C ALA A 28 -26.63 -11.57 26.79
N SER A 29 -27.48 -10.60 27.12
CA SER A 29 -27.16 -9.38 27.84
C SER A 29 -26.64 -9.74 29.25
N ALA A 30 -25.31 -9.83 29.39
CA ALA A 30 -24.66 -9.79 30.69
C ALA A 30 -24.33 -8.32 31.00
N GLU A 31 -24.64 -7.90 32.21
CA GLU A 31 -24.29 -6.57 32.76
C GLU A 31 -22.84 -6.21 32.39
N PRO A 32 -22.56 -4.97 31.97
CA PRO A 32 -21.20 -4.59 31.60
C PRO A 32 -20.30 -4.57 32.81
N THR A 33 -19.66 -5.69 33.11
CA THR A 33 -18.46 -5.71 33.94
C THR A 33 -17.45 -4.77 33.27
N PRO A 34 -16.87 -3.78 33.99
CA PRO A 34 -15.90 -2.88 33.37
C PRO A 34 -14.75 -3.70 32.81
N SER A 35 -14.69 -3.76 31.48
CA SER A 35 -13.62 -4.43 30.79
C SER A 35 -12.30 -3.75 31.19
N PRO A 36 -11.28 -4.47 31.67
CA PRO A 36 -10.02 -3.86 32.03
C PRO A 36 -9.49 -3.09 30.83
N SER A 37 -9.17 -1.82 31.01
CA SER A 37 -8.52 -1.00 29.97
C SER A 37 -7.31 -1.76 29.45
N PRO A 38 -7.18 -1.97 28.14
CA PRO A 38 -6.03 -2.69 27.58
C PRO A 38 -4.74 -2.00 28.06
N ASP A 39 -3.80 -2.80 28.56
CA ASP A 39 -2.53 -2.28 29.04
C ASP A 39 -1.86 -1.44 27.93
N TYR A 40 -1.45 -0.22 28.23
CA TYR A 40 -0.78 0.67 27.29
C TYR A 40 0.46 0.01 26.64
N GLN A 41 1.16 -0.84 27.38
CA GLN A 41 2.31 -1.59 26.88
C GLN A 41 1.91 -2.57 25.77
N MET A 42 0.78 -3.27 25.92
CA MET A 42 0.26 -4.17 24.91
C MET A 42 -0.11 -3.39 23.63
N LEU A 43 -0.79 -2.26 23.77
CA LEU A 43 -1.12 -1.38 22.65
C LEU A 43 0.12 -0.85 21.93
N MET A 44 1.16 -0.47 22.68
CA MET A 44 2.43 -0.02 22.11
C MET A 44 3.19 -1.13 21.38
N ASN A 45 3.13 -2.37 21.87
CA ASN A 45 3.73 -3.51 21.18
C ASN A 45 2.97 -3.82 19.88
N GLN A 46 1.64 -3.81 19.91
CA GLN A 46 0.84 -3.96 18.71
C GLN A 46 1.17 -2.87 17.69
N TYR A 47 1.19 -1.60 18.11
CA TYR A 47 1.56 -0.48 17.25
C TYR A 47 2.93 -0.67 16.59
N LYS A 48 3.92 -1.19 17.31
CA LYS A 48 5.25 -1.46 16.74
C LYS A 48 5.19 -2.52 15.64
N MET A 49 4.48 -3.62 15.89
CA MET A 49 4.29 -4.68 14.90
C MET A 49 3.57 -4.16 13.65
N ASP A 50 2.50 -3.39 13.84
CA ASP A 50 1.75 -2.79 12.74
C ASP A 50 2.61 -1.78 11.96
N LEU A 51 3.47 -1.03 12.64
CA LEU A 51 4.40 -0.09 12.02
C LEU A 51 5.46 -0.79 11.17
N ASP A 52 5.99 -1.91 11.64
CA ASP A 52 6.95 -2.70 10.87
C ASP A 52 6.29 -3.34 9.64
N GLN A 53 5.10 -3.90 9.81
CA GLN A 53 4.30 -4.41 8.69
C GLN A 53 3.97 -3.30 7.66
N TYR A 54 3.59 -2.11 8.12
CA TYR A 54 3.36 -0.96 7.25
C TYR A 54 4.63 -0.60 6.45
N ARG A 55 5.79 -0.56 7.10
CA ARG A 55 7.08 -0.28 6.44
C ARG A 55 7.40 -1.31 5.36
N ASP A 56 7.19 -2.58 5.64
CA ASP A 56 7.43 -3.66 4.69
C ASP A 56 6.51 -3.52 3.46
N LEU A 57 5.24 -3.24 3.67
CA LEU A 57 4.29 -3.00 2.57
C LEU A 57 4.70 -1.80 1.70
N VAL A 58 5.15 -0.69 2.32
CA VAL A 58 5.66 0.48 1.59
C VAL A 58 6.89 0.12 0.76
N VAL A 59 7.85 -0.63 1.34
CA VAL A 59 9.07 -1.07 0.64
C VAL A 59 8.74 -1.97 -0.56
N VAL A 60 7.85 -2.94 -0.37
CA VAL A 60 7.41 -3.85 -1.45
C VAL A 60 6.77 -3.04 -2.58
N ARG A 61 5.87 -2.12 -2.24
CA ARG A 61 5.20 -1.25 -3.22
C ARG A 61 6.19 -0.38 -4.00
N GLU A 62 7.16 0.23 -3.33
CA GLU A 62 8.19 1.05 -3.98
C GLU A 62 9.09 0.22 -4.91
N LYS A 63 9.43 -1.01 -4.52
CA LYS A 63 10.15 -1.94 -5.41
C LYS A 63 9.33 -2.25 -6.66
N ALA A 64 8.05 -2.54 -6.50
CA ALA A 64 7.16 -2.80 -7.64
C ALA A 64 7.05 -1.59 -8.57
N ARG A 65 6.89 -0.37 -8.00
CA ARG A 65 6.84 0.87 -8.77
C ARG A 65 8.13 1.12 -9.56
N LYS A 66 9.28 0.90 -8.93
CA LYS A 66 10.58 1.01 -9.61
C LYS A 66 10.71 0.02 -10.77
N GLN A 67 10.24 -1.20 -10.58
CA GLN A 67 10.26 -2.22 -11.63
C GLN A 67 9.35 -1.84 -12.81
N ILE A 68 8.14 -1.34 -12.54
CA ILE A 68 7.22 -0.85 -13.58
C ILE A 68 7.88 0.27 -14.38
N ASN A 69 8.47 1.26 -13.72
CA ASN A 69 9.15 2.35 -14.38
C ASN A 69 10.35 1.87 -15.21
N ARG A 70 11.11 0.89 -14.73
CA ARG A 70 12.22 0.29 -15.48
C ARG A 70 11.74 -0.38 -16.76
N ILE A 71 10.64 -1.16 -16.70
CA ILE A 71 10.05 -1.80 -17.88
C ILE A 71 9.60 -0.74 -18.89
N PHE A 72 8.95 0.32 -18.42
CA PHE A 72 8.55 1.43 -19.27
C PHE A 72 9.75 2.09 -19.97
N MET A 73 10.79 2.43 -19.23
CA MET A 73 12.00 3.06 -19.80
C MET A 73 12.67 2.17 -20.86
N LEU A 74 12.75 0.87 -20.60
CA LEU A 74 13.30 -0.09 -21.57
C LEU A 74 12.44 -0.17 -22.86
N ALA A 75 11.11 -0.15 -22.71
CA ALA A 75 10.20 -0.16 -23.86
C ALA A 75 10.36 1.11 -24.72
N VAL A 76 10.43 2.30 -24.08
CA VAL A 76 10.64 3.58 -24.77
C VAL A 76 12.01 3.61 -25.45
N GLU A 77 13.06 3.21 -24.76
CA GLU A 77 14.41 3.15 -25.33
C GLU A 77 14.48 2.21 -26.55
N THR A 78 13.83 1.05 -26.45
CA THR A 78 13.74 0.10 -27.57
C THR A 78 13.02 0.72 -28.75
N ALA A 79 11.86 1.37 -28.55
CA ALA A 79 11.10 2.03 -29.60
C ALA A 79 11.93 3.11 -30.31
N HIS A 80 12.65 3.95 -29.55
CA HIS A 80 13.52 4.98 -30.10
C HIS A 80 14.73 4.41 -30.85
N ARG A 81 15.34 3.34 -30.35
CA ARG A 81 16.47 2.69 -31.01
C ARG A 81 16.04 2.06 -32.34
N ASP A 82 14.92 1.36 -32.31
CA ASP A 82 14.39 0.67 -33.51
C ASP A 82 13.98 1.71 -34.56
N ALA A 83 13.30 2.81 -34.16
CA ALA A 83 12.95 3.88 -35.05
C ALA A 83 14.19 4.55 -35.66
N ARG A 84 15.22 4.84 -34.86
CA ARG A 84 16.51 5.41 -35.38
C ARG A 84 17.16 4.49 -36.38
N THR A 85 17.16 3.18 -36.15
CA THR A 85 17.75 2.20 -37.07
C THR A 85 16.95 2.12 -38.37
N ALA A 86 15.62 2.08 -38.28
CA ALA A 86 14.74 2.04 -39.46
C ALA A 86 14.83 3.34 -40.30
N LEU A 87 14.91 4.52 -39.63
CA LEU A 87 15.04 5.82 -40.31
C LEU A 87 16.32 5.93 -41.16
N LYS A 88 17.43 5.30 -40.76
CA LYS A 88 18.66 5.25 -41.56
C LYS A 88 18.49 4.51 -42.88
N LEU A 89 17.57 3.56 -42.94
CA LEU A 89 17.28 2.74 -44.10
C LEU A 89 16.15 3.31 -44.99
N ALA A 90 15.33 4.20 -44.43
CA ALA A 90 14.16 4.77 -45.10
C ALA A 90 14.57 5.81 -46.16
N LYS A 91 14.25 5.50 -47.41
CA LYS A 91 14.59 6.35 -48.58
C LYS A 91 13.49 7.37 -48.94
N THR A 92 12.25 7.14 -48.52
CA THR A 92 11.10 7.99 -48.86
C THR A 92 10.54 8.74 -47.66
N ALA A 93 9.92 9.88 -47.87
CA ALA A 93 9.24 10.65 -46.83
C ALA A 93 8.09 9.85 -46.22
N SER A 94 7.33 9.10 -47.02
CA SER A 94 6.25 8.24 -46.55
C SER A 94 6.75 7.16 -45.59
N ALA A 95 7.84 6.46 -45.92
CA ALA A 95 8.44 5.45 -45.06
C ALA A 95 8.95 6.06 -43.74
N LYS A 96 9.53 7.26 -43.77
CA LYS A 96 9.96 7.98 -42.55
C LYS A 96 8.78 8.32 -41.65
N ASN A 97 7.68 8.85 -42.20
CA ASN A 97 6.48 9.17 -41.46
C ASN A 97 5.82 7.93 -40.85
N GLU A 98 5.83 6.81 -41.53
CA GLU A 98 5.32 5.54 -40.96
C GLU A 98 6.16 5.06 -39.78
N ILE A 99 7.48 5.15 -39.86
CA ILE A 99 8.39 4.79 -38.77
C ILE A 99 8.13 5.65 -37.54
N LEU A 100 8.03 6.97 -37.72
CA LEU A 100 7.75 7.92 -36.61
C LEU A 100 6.37 7.68 -35.99
N SER A 101 5.38 7.34 -36.80
CA SER A 101 4.05 6.97 -36.35
C SER A 101 4.09 5.69 -35.50
N LYS A 102 4.81 4.66 -35.93
CA LYS A 102 5.00 3.41 -35.18
C LYS A 102 5.72 3.66 -33.83
N GLU A 103 6.77 4.47 -33.84
CA GLU A 103 7.48 4.86 -32.63
C GLU A 103 6.52 5.55 -31.63
N LYS A 104 5.76 6.54 -32.09
CA LYS A 104 4.78 7.25 -31.27
C LYS A 104 3.74 6.30 -30.66
N ILE A 105 3.22 5.37 -31.47
CA ILE A 105 2.27 4.35 -31.00
C ILE A 105 2.93 3.47 -29.93
N ALA A 106 4.14 2.99 -30.15
CA ALA A 106 4.85 2.14 -29.19
C ALA A 106 5.09 2.85 -27.84
N VAL A 107 5.52 4.12 -27.87
CA VAL A 107 5.72 4.94 -26.66
C VAL A 107 4.38 5.17 -25.94
N THR A 108 3.31 5.49 -26.68
CA THR A 108 1.97 5.68 -26.09
C THR A 108 1.47 4.40 -25.43
N THR A 109 1.63 3.26 -26.12
CA THR A 109 1.24 1.94 -25.57
C THR A 109 2.01 1.62 -24.31
N ALA A 110 3.32 1.89 -24.28
CA ALA A 110 4.14 1.70 -23.08
C ALA A 110 3.71 2.60 -21.92
N SER A 111 3.31 3.85 -22.20
CA SER A 111 2.78 4.78 -21.19
C SER A 111 1.48 4.28 -20.57
N VAL A 112 0.53 3.85 -21.42
CA VAL A 112 -0.75 3.28 -20.95
C VAL A 112 -0.51 2.03 -20.11
N ALA A 113 0.37 1.14 -20.55
CA ALA A 113 0.71 -0.08 -19.80
C ALA A 113 1.34 0.25 -18.43
N ARG A 114 2.24 1.25 -18.36
CA ARG A 114 2.83 1.72 -17.11
C ARG A 114 1.76 2.26 -16.17
N ASP A 115 0.87 3.12 -16.65
CA ASP A 115 -0.14 3.77 -15.84
C ASP A 115 -1.15 2.74 -15.32
N ALA A 116 -1.55 1.77 -16.14
CA ALA A 116 -2.38 0.64 -15.73
C ALA A 116 -1.68 -0.21 -14.64
N ALA A 117 -0.40 -0.51 -14.81
CA ALA A 117 0.37 -1.27 -13.83
C ALA A 117 0.54 -0.52 -12.49
N ILE A 118 0.73 0.82 -12.54
CA ILE A 118 0.78 1.66 -11.31
C ILE A 118 -0.59 1.67 -10.62
N ALA A 119 -1.68 1.81 -11.39
CA ALA A 119 -3.04 1.75 -10.84
C ALA A 119 -3.34 0.40 -10.18
N ALA A 120 -2.85 -0.71 -10.75
CA ALA A 120 -3.00 -2.05 -10.19
C ALA A 120 -2.28 -2.25 -8.84
N LEU A 121 -1.32 -1.39 -8.47
CA LEU A 121 -0.72 -1.41 -7.13
C LEU A 121 -1.70 -0.97 -6.03
N GLY A 122 -2.85 -0.42 -6.37
CA GLY A 122 -3.88 0.00 -5.44
C GLY A 122 -3.51 1.28 -4.65
N ALA A 123 -4.24 1.55 -3.57
CA ALA A 123 -3.99 2.68 -2.69
C ALA A 123 -2.70 2.51 -1.87
N LEU A 124 -2.13 3.63 -1.41
CA LEU A 124 -1.03 3.60 -0.44
C LEU A 124 -1.51 2.99 0.88
N PRO A 125 -0.69 2.17 1.55
CA PRO A 125 -1.01 1.71 2.90
C PRO A 125 -1.21 2.91 3.83
N THR A 126 -2.17 2.79 4.75
CA THR A 126 -2.39 3.80 5.79
C THR A 126 -1.44 3.53 6.96
N PRO A 127 -0.69 4.52 7.44
CA PRO A 127 0.19 4.35 8.60
C PRO A 127 -0.65 4.05 9.85
N PRO A 128 -0.17 3.18 10.75
CA PRO A 128 -0.85 2.89 12.00
C PRO A 128 -0.86 4.12 12.92
N VAL A 129 -1.94 4.26 13.68
CA VAL A 129 -2.09 5.37 14.64
C VAL A 129 -1.39 5.00 15.94
N LYS A 130 -0.51 5.89 16.41
CA LYS A 130 0.19 5.69 17.68
C LYS A 130 -0.79 5.77 18.85
N PRO A 131 -0.79 4.80 19.79
CA PRO A 131 -1.60 4.85 20.99
C PRO A 131 -1.30 6.08 21.85
N ILE A 132 -2.34 6.69 22.41
CA ILE A 132 -2.22 7.82 23.33
C ILE A 132 -1.96 7.24 24.71
N LYS A 133 -0.92 7.74 25.39
CA LYS A 133 -0.66 7.36 26.79
C LYS A 133 -1.83 7.79 27.67
N PRO A 134 -2.43 6.89 28.46
CA PRO A 134 -3.45 7.29 29.44
C PRO A 134 -2.88 8.37 30.37
N VAL A 135 -3.64 9.43 30.56
CA VAL A 135 -3.29 10.43 31.58
C VAL A 135 -3.53 9.74 32.91
N GLU A 136 -2.46 9.46 33.63
CA GLU A 136 -2.52 8.98 35.01
C GLU A 136 -3.19 10.09 35.80
N MET A 137 -4.47 9.88 36.19
CA MET A 137 -5.12 10.83 37.09
C MET A 137 -4.28 10.87 38.37
N ALA A 138 -3.66 12.02 38.62
CA ALA A 138 -2.91 12.23 39.85
C ALA A 138 -3.81 11.80 41.02
N PRO A 139 -3.32 10.96 41.96
CA PRO A 139 -4.10 10.56 43.10
C PRO A 139 -4.60 11.84 43.76
N LEU A 140 -5.94 11.94 43.91
CA LEU A 140 -6.56 13.04 44.68
C LEU A 140 -5.79 13.13 45.97
N ASN A 141 -4.94 14.14 46.10
CA ASN A 141 -4.21 14.42 47.34
C ASN A 141 -5.23 14.37 48.45
N LYS A 142 -5.12 13.35 49.33
CA LYS A 142 -5.85 13.33 50.60
C LYS A 142 -5.70 14.73 51.15
N MET A 143 -6.81 15.49 51.17
CA MET A 143 -6.89 16.73 51.92
C MET A 143 -6.34 16.41 53.31
N LYS A 144 -5.12 16.89 53.59
CA LYS A 144 -4.61 16.88 54.96
C LYS A 144 -5.61 17.69 55.76
N ASP A 145 -6.44 16.98 56.51
CA ASP A 145 -7.24 17.60 57.56
C ASP A 145 -6.31 18.46 58.37
N LYS A 146 -6.41 19.75 58.11
CA LYS A 146 -5.69 20.78 58.84
C LYS A 146 -6.35 20.82 60.22
N LYS A 147 -5.79 19.98 61.11
CA LYS A 147 -6.15 19.93 62.52
C LYS A 147 -6.09 21.37 63.06
N SER A 148 -7.25 21.97 63.19
CA SER A 148 -7.41 23.28 63.82
C SER A 148 -6.85 23.22 65.27
N SER A 149 -5.71 23.83 65.49
CA SER A 149 -5.19 24.07 66.80
C SER A 149 -6.16 24.98 67.57
N PRO A 150 -6.57 24.63 68.81
CA PRO A 150 -7.33 25.55 69.64
C PRO A 150 -6.42 26.70 70.09
N SER A 151 -6.90 27.93 69.89
CA SER A 151 -6.29 29.14 70.44
C SER A 151 -6.29 29.08 72.00
N PRO A 152 -5.21 29.48 72.65
CA PRO A 152 -5.21 29.66 74.09
C PRO A 152 -5.94 30.96 74.45
N THR A 153 -7.01 30.84 75.21
CA THR A 153 -7.71 31.96 75.87
C THR A 153 -6.84 32.54 76.98
N ARG A 154 -6.70 33.84 76.92
CA ARG A 154 -6.36 34.65 78.15
C ARG A 154 -7.12 35.96 78.11
#